data_6ecf7534dc5b07b6c48510f84001955c
#
_entry.id   6ecf7534dc5b07b6c48510f84001955c
#
_cell.length_a   1.000
_cell.length_b   1.000
_cell.length_c   1.000
_cell.angle_alpha   90.00
_cell.angle_beta   90.00
_cell.angle_gamma   90.00
#
_symmetry.space_group_name_H-M   'P 1'
#
loop_
_entity.id
_entity.type
_entity.pdbx_description
1 polymer ?
#
loop_
_entity_poly.entity_id
_entity_poly.type
_entity_poly.pdbx_seq_one_letter_code
_entity_poly.pdbx_strand_id
1 'polypeptide(L)'
;MIEMHLGGLGFDPKNMSPIVLLRDSEERNFLPIWIGMFEAAAIAMELQDFKPPRPMTHDLLIKFSENLGATIDRIVINEITDNTFFAVVELHKKDNGEKIKIDARPSDAIAIAVRSKSSIFVSESVMMKAKMVNAEKDEKETQKFNSFIDNIKPEDFSSYFDSR
;
A
#
# COMPACT_ATOMS: atom_id res chain seq x y z
N MET A 1 -9.54 14.17 -0.30
CA MET A 1 -8.94 12.83 -0.10
C MET A 1 -9.72 11.82 -0.90
N ILE A 2 -9.05 10.92 -1.58
CA ILE A 2 -9.65 9.87 -2.43
C ILE A 2 -9.50 8.55 -1.69
N GLU A 3 -10.60 7.83 -1.50
CA GLU A 3 -10.55 6.47 -0.98
C GLU A 3 -10.08 5.53 -2.08
N MET A 4 -9.12 4.70 -1.73
CA MET A 4 -8.52 3.73 -2.65
C MET A 4 -8.46 2.35 -1.99
N HIS A 5 -8.37 1.33 -2.80
CA HIS A 5 -8.20 -0.04 -2.36
C HIS A 5 -6.98 -0.66 -3.06
N LEU A 6 -6.49 -1.74 -2.50
CA LEU A 6 -5.39 -2.48 -3.07
C LEU A 6 -5.85 -3.18 -4.36
N GLY A 7 -5.39 -2.68 -5.51
CA GLY A 7 -5.69 -3.24 -6.82
C GLY A 7 -4.83 -4.45 -7.16
N GLY A 8 -3.67 -4.58 -6.54
CA GLY A 8 -2.77 -5.71 -6.75
C GLY A 8 -1.33 -5.43 -6.37
N LEU A 9 -0.53 -6.48 -6.49
CA LEU A 9 0.92 -6.45 -6.42
C LEU A 9 1.49 -6.83 -7.77
N GLY A 10 2.51 -6.13 -8.21
CA GLY A 10 3.26 -6.42 -9.41
C GLY A 10 4.75 -6.37 -9.15
N PHE A 11 5.51 -6.63 -10.20
CA PHE A 11 6.95 -6.60 -10.16
C PHE A 11 7.48 -5.82 -11.36
N ASP A 12 8.30 -4.80 -11.10
CA ASP A 12 8.99 -4.04 -12.14
C ASP A 12 10.28 -4.76 -12.53
N PRO A 13 10.34 -5.39 -13.71
CA PRO A 13 11.54 -6.12 -14.12
C PRO A 13 12.74 -5.21 -14.39
N LYS A 14 12.53 -3.92 -14.70
CA LYS A 14 13.61 -2.97 -14.94
C LYS A 14 14.36 -2.62 -13.66
N ASN A 15 13.61 -2.39 -12.58
CA ASN A 15 14.16 -1.99 -11.30
C ASN A 15 14.31 -3.16 -10.32
N MET A 16 13.90 -4.37 -10.74
CA MET A 16 13.86 -5.56 -9.88
C MET A 16 13.16 -5.29 -8.55
N SER A 17 12.07 -4.53 -8.60
CA SER A 17 11.35 -4.04 -7.42
C SER A 17 9.86 -4.35 -7.49
N PRO A 18 9.25 -4.77 -6.37
CA PRO A 18 7.81 -4.93 -6.30
C PRO A 18 7.08 -3.58 -6.36
N ILE A 19 5.87 -3.61 -6.89
CA ILE A 19 4.96 -2.47 -6.96
C ILE A 19 3.64 -2.83 -6.30
N VAL A 20 3.16 -1.95 -5.42
CA VAL A 20 1.76 -1.93 -4.98
C VAL A 20 0.99 -1.02 -5.91
N LEU A 21 -0.15 -1.49 -6.39
CA LEU A 21 -1.08 -0.68 -7.15
C LEU A 21 -2.31 -0.37 -6.30
N LEU A 22 -2.53 0.90 -6.00
CA LEU A 22 -3.78 1.37 -5.42
C LEU A 22 -4.73 1.84 -6.53
N ARG A 23 -6.04 1.54 -6.38
CA ARG A 23 -7.10 1.95 -7.32
C ARG A 23 -8.25 2.57 -6.55
N ASP A 24 -8.93 3.56 -7.14
CA ASP A 24 -10.22 4.01 -6.62
C ASP A 24 -11.36 3.06 -7.04
N SER A 25 -12.54 3.23 -6.44
CA SER A 25 -13.70 2.39 -6.71
C SER A 25 -14.22 2.48 -8.15
N GLU A 26 -13.92 3.58 -8.83
CA GLU A 26 -14.36 3.81 -10.21
C GLU A 26 -13.28 3.44 -11.23
N GLU A 27 -12.15 2.92 -10.77
CA GLU A 27 -10.98 2.53 -11.58
C GLU A 27 -10.46 3.65 -12.53
N ARG A 28 -10.70 4.90 -12.14
CA ARG A 28 -10.23 6.08 -12.89
C ARG A 28 -8.90 6.62 -12.40
N ASN A 29 -8.58 6.34 -11.15
CA ASN A 29 -7.33 6.77 -10.52
C ASN A 29 -6.52 5.56 -10.07
N PHE A 30 -5.26 5.56 -10.44
CA PHE A 30 -4.29 4.53 -10.09
C PHE A 30 -3.07 5.18 -9.46
N LEU A 31 -2.54 4.57 -8.40
CA LEU A 31 -1.32 5.01 -7.77
C LEU A 31 -0.38 3.82 -7.58
N PRO A 32 0.66 3.70 -8.43
CA PRO A 32 1.72 2.73 -8.22
C PRO A 32 2.71 3.24 -7.19
N ILE A 33 3.10 2.37 -6.27
CA ILE A 33 4.11 2.65 -5.24
C ILE A 33 5.14 1.52 -5.26
N TRP A 34 6.40 1.86 -5.53
CA TRP A 34 7.50 0.90 -5.43
C TRP A 34 7.83 0.64 -3.97
N ILE A 35 7.95 -0.62 -3.59
CA ILE A 35 8.17 -1.07 -2.22
C ILE A 35 9.29 -2.10 -2.14
N GLY A 36 9.74 -2.40 -0.93
CA GLY A 36 10.73 -3.45 -0.71
C GLY A 36 10.14 -4.85 -0.82
N MET A 37 11.00 -5.83 -1.05
CA MET A 37 10.60 -7.24 -1.25
C MET A 37 9.95 -7.83 0.01
N PHE A 38 10.47 -7.51 1.19
CA PHE A 38 9.92 -8.01 2.46
C PHE A 38 8.56 -7.42 2.77
N GLU A 39 8.37 -6.14 2.46
CA GLU A 39 7.09 -5.45 2.62
C GLU A 39 6.04 -6.00 1.66
N ALA A 40 6.44 -6.23 0.41
CA ALA A 40 5.57 -6.86 -0.58
C ALA A 40 5.17 -8.28 -0.18
N ALA A 41 6.11 -9.06 0.36
CA ALA A 41 5.81 -10.39 0.90
C ALA A 41 4.77 -10.33 2.02
N ALA A 42 4.92 -9.37 2.94
CA ALA A 42 3.97 -9.18 4.04
C ALA A 42 2.54 -8.88 3.53
N ILE A 43 2.41 -8.05 2.48
CA ILE A 43 1.12 -7.75 1.85
C ILE A 43 0.58 -8.99 1.11
N ALA A 44 1.42 -9.67 0.32
CA ALA A 44 1.04 -10.85 -0.44
C ALA A 44 0.50 -11.97 0.45
N MET A 45 1.12 -12.21 1.60
CA MET A 45 0.67 -13.23 2.56
C MET A 45 -0.77 -12.97 3.01
N GLU A 46 -1.12 -11.72 3.31
CA GLU A 46 -2.49 -11.38 3.71
C GLU A 46 -3.48 -11.51 2.54
N LEU A 47 -3.09 -11.10 1.33
CA LEU A 47 -3.95 -11.24 0.13
C LEU A 47 -4.22 -12.71 -0.22
N GLN A 48 -3.30 -13.62 0.08
CA GLN A 48 -3.43 -15.06 -0.13
C GLN A 48 -4.07 -15.79 1.05
N ASP A 49 -4.53 -15.03 2.07
CA ASP A 49 -5.06 -15.57 3.33
C ASP A 49 -4.11 -16.56 4.02
N PHE A 50 -2.81 -16.37 3.81
CA PHE A 50 -1.80 -17.18 4.48
C PHE A 50 -1.63 -16.72 5.93
N LYS A 51 -1.97 -17.57 6.88
CA LYS A 51 -1.88 -17.29 8.32
C LYS A 51 -0.71 -18.07 8.92
N PRO A 52 0.43 -17.42 9.20
CA PRO A 52 1.55 -18.07 9.87
C PRO A 52 1.15 -18.46 11.31
N PRO A 53 1.80 -19.50 11.90
CA PRO A 53 1.45 -19.98 13.24
C PRO A 53 1.75 -18.97 14.34
N ARG A 54 2.60 -18.01 14.07
CA ARG A 54 2.96 -16.93 15.01
C ARG A 54 2.78 -15.56 14.33
N PRO A 55 2.43 -14.50 15.11
CA PRO A 55 2.26 -13.16 14.55
C PRO A 55 3.54 -12.68 13.85
N MET A 56 3.38 -12.17 12.63
CA MET A 56 4.42 -11.45 11.91
C MET A 56 4.47 -9.98 12.37
N THR A 57 5.42 -9.20 11.85
CA THR A 57 5.65 -7.82 12.28
C THR A 57 4.39 -6.96 12.26
N HIS A 58 3.64 -6.95 11.15
CA HIS A 58 2.43 -6.12 11.03
C HIS A 58 1.27 -6.65 11.87
N ASP A 59 1.15 -7.97 12.04
CA ASP A 59 0.19 -8.58 12.97
C ASP A 59 0.50 -8.16 14.41
N LEU A 60 1.79 -8.12 14.77
CA LEU A 60 2.23 -7.69 16.09
C LEU A 60 1.91 -6.22 16.33
N LEU A 61 2.10 -5.33 15.35
CA LEU A 61 1.76 -3.90 15.47
C LEU A 61 0.27 -3.71 15.73
N ILE A 62 -0.61 -4.44 15.04
CA ILE A 62 -2.05 -4.39 15.29
C ILE A 62 -2.38 -4.86 16.69
N LYS A 63 -1.85 -6.01 17.11
CA LYS A 63 -2.05 -6.51 18.48
C LYS A 63 -1.53 -5.54 19.54
N PHE A 64 -0.41 -4.87 19.27
CA PHE A 64 0.16 -3.86 20.14
C PHE A 64 -0.82 -2.69 20.34
N SER A 65 -1.35 -2.15 19.23
CA SER A 65 -2.32 -1.05 19.29
C SER A 65 -3.59 -1.46 20.07
N GLU A 66 -4.13 -2.65 19.77
CA GLU A 66 -5.33 -3.17 20.45
C GLU A 66 -5.13 -3.36 21.96
N ASN A 67 -3.99 -3.94 22.36
CA ASN A 67 -3.66 -4.15 23.77
C ASN A 67 -3.39 -2.85 24.53
N LEU A 68 -2.97 -1.79 23.83
CA LEU A 68 -2.86 -0.43 24.38
C LEU A 68 -4.17 0.35 24.32
N GLY A 69 -5.27 -0.29 23.93
CA GLY A 69 -6.60 0.31 23.91
C GLY A 69 -6.82 1.26 22.73
N ALA A 70 -6.10 1.10 21.64
CA ALA A 70 -6.29 1.88 20.42
C ALA A 70 -6.89 1.04 19.29
N THR A 71 -7.64 1.69 18.40
CA THR A 71 -8.20 1.10 17.18
C THR A 71 -7.69 1.86 15.97
N ILE A 72 -7.27 1.15 14.94
CA ILE A 72 -6.84 1.72 13.67
C ILE A 72 -8.10 2.11 12.88
N ASP A 73 -8.19 3.39 12.52
CA ASP A 73 -9.33 3.93 11.77
C ASP A 73 -9.11 3.82 10.27
N ARG A 74 -7.96 4.31 9.82
CA ARG A 74 -7.59 4.34 8.40
C ARG A 74 -6.11 4.61 8.23
N ILE A 75 -5.62 4.42 7.00
CA ILE A 75 -4.32 4.93 6.60
C ILE A 75 -4.48 5.99 5.52
N VAL A 76 -3.54 6.93 5.48
CA VAL A 76 -3.54 8.04 4.51
C VAL A 76 -2.16 8.15 3.88
N ILE A 77 -2.07 8.01 2.57
CA ILE A 77 -0.88 8.42 1.80
C ILE A 77 -1.01 9.94 1.62
N ASN A 78 -0.27 10.70 2.42
CA ASN A 78 -0.53 12.12 2.61
C ASN A 78 0.44 13.05 1.86
N GLU A 79 1.63 12.57 1.51
CA GLU A 79 2.65 13.39 0.88
C GLU A 79 3.51 12.59 -0.09
N ILE A 80 4.03 13.27 -1.10
CA ILE A 80 5.13 12.83 -1.96
C ILE A 80 6.14 13.97 -2.11
N THR A 81 7.39 13.71 -1.76
CA THR A 81 8.51 14.64 -1.85
C THR A 81 9.74 13.88 -2.34
N ASP A 82 10.41 14.41 -3.37
CA ASP A 82 11.60 13.78 -3.99
C ASP A 82 11.38 12.31 -4.34
N ASN A 83 10.24 12.00 -4.98
CA ASN A 83 9.80 10.64 -5.32
C ASN A 83 9.63 9.69 -4.12
N THR A 84 9.63 10.21 -2.91
CA THR A 84 9.37 9.46 -1.69
C THR A 84 7.94 9.71 -1.23
N PHE A 85 7.17 8.64 -1.08
CA PHE A 85 5.82 8.70 -0.52
C PHE A 85 5.86 8.58 0.99
N PHE A 86 5.01 9.37 1.64
CA PHE A 86 4.79 9.36 3.09
C PHE A 86 3.36 8.92 3.39
N ALA A 87 3.20 8.25 4.51
CA ALA A 87 1.89 7.78 4.96
C ALA A 87 1.72 8.04 6.46
N VAL A 88 0.46 8.08 6.87
CA VAL A 88 0.06 8.20 8.27
C VAL A 88 -0.94 7.10 8.59
N VAL A 89 -0.73 6.40 9.69
CA VAL A 89 -1.73 5.53 10.31
C VAL A 89 -2.52 6.37 11.31
N GLU A 90 -3.81 6.51 11.08
CA GLU A 90 -4.74 7.20 11.98
C GLU A 90 -5.46 6.18 12.86
N LEU A 91 -5.43 6.40 14.15
CA LEU A 91 -6.09 5.57 15.16
C LEU A 91 -6.71 6.44 16.26
N HIS A 92 -7.57 5.85 17.06
CA HIS A 92 -8.13 6.50 18.23
C HIS A 92 -8.02 5.61 19.46
N LYS A 93 -7.95 6.22 20.63
CA LYS A 93 -8.05 5.52 21.92
C LYS A 93 -9.51 5.17 22.22
N LYS A 94 -9.73 3.94 22.68
CA LYS A 94 -11.07 3.43 23.01
C LYS A 94 -11.70 4.10 24.24
N ASP A 95 -10.86 4.55 25.18
CA ASP A 95 -11.29 5.12 26.46
C ASP A 95 -11.84 6.54 26.35
N ASN A 96 -11.22 7.38 25.52
CA ASN A 96 -11.53 8.81 25.45
C ASN A 96 -11.74 9.32 24.01
N GLY A 97 -11.56 8.48 22.99
CA GLY A 97 -11.69 8.85 21.59
C GLY A 97 -10.55 9.75 21.07
N GLU A 98 -9.47 9.91 21.82
CA GLU A 98 -8.31 10.70 21.40
C GLU A 98 -7.74 10.17 20.11
N LYS A 99 -7.61 11.05 19.10
CA LYS A 99 -7.05 10.71 17.80
C LYS A 99 -5.54 10.77 17.84
N ILE A 100 -4.91 9.75 17.29
CA ILE A 100 -3.45 9.60 17.20
C ILE A 100 -3.08 9.42 15.73
N LYS A 101 -2.00 10.06 15.32
CA LYS A 101 -1.42 9.92 13.99
C LYS A 101 0.02 9.43 14.12
N ILE A 102 0.32 8.36 13.42
CA ILE A 102 1.65 7.75 13.42
C ILE A 102 2.21 7.84 12.01
N ASP A 103 3.38 8.45 11.86
CA ASP A 103 4.12 8.46 10.62
C ASP A 103 4.55 7.03 10.25
N ALA A 104 4.41 6.68 8.98
CA ALA A 104 4.71 5.35 8.48
C ALA A 104 5.17 5.39 7.02
N ARG A 105 5.93 4.39 6.61
CA ARG A 105 6.14 4.15 5.18
C ARG A 105 4.84 3.64 4.56
N PRO A 106 4.53 4.01 3.30
CA PRO A 106 3.32 3.52 2.61
C PRO A 106 3.16 2.01 2.65
N SER A 107 4.25 1.26 2.45
CA SER A 107 4.24 -0.21 2.47
C SER A 107 3.79 -0.78 3.82
N ASP A 108 4.26 -0.21 4.93
CA ASP A 108 3.87 -0.65 6.28
C ASP A 108 2.42 -0.27 6.58
N ALA A 109 2.02 0.96 6.21
CA ALA A 109 0.65 1.41 6.37
C ALA A 109 -0.33 0.54 5.58
N ILE A 110 -0.02 0.19 4.32
CA ILE A 110 -0.83 -0.70 3.49
C ILE A 110 -0.87 -2.11 4.09
N ALA A 111 0.27 -2.65 4.54
CA ALA A 111 0.32 -3.98 5.18
C ALA A 111 -0.54 -4.05 6.46
N ILE A 112 -0.61 -2.94 7.21
CA ILE A 112 -1.50 -2.79 8.35
C ILE A 112 -2.97 -2.72 7.88
N ALA A 113 -3.27 -1.89 6.88
CA ALA A 113 -4.64 -1.68 6.40
C ALA A 113 -5.29 -2.98 5.90
N VAL A 114 -4.57 -3.79 5.10
CA VAL A 114 -5.10 -5.06 4.59
C VAL A 114 -5.41 -6.06 5.71
N ARG A 115 -4.66 -6.04 6.82
CA ARG A 115 -4.88 -6.90 7.99
C ARG A 115 -5.98 -6.40 8.91
N SER A 116 -6.00 -5.10 9.19
CA SER A 116 -7.01 -4.47 10.04
C SER A 116 -8.34 -4.22 9.32
N LYS A 117 -8.36 -4.40 7.99
CA LYS A 117 -9.49 -4.05 7.10
C LYS A 117 -9.88 -2.58 7.20
N SER A 118 -8.89 -1.73 7.44
CA SER A 118 -9.06 -0.28 7.49
C SER A 118 -9.03 0.31 6.09
N SER A 119 -9.76 1.41 5.89
CA SER A 119 -9.76 2.14 4.62
C SER A 119 -8.40 2.77 4.33
N ILE A 120 -8.06 2.82 3.04
CA ILE A 120 -6.85 3.46 2.51
C ILE A 120 -7.29 4.74 1.81
N PHE A 121 -6.69 5.86 2.17
CA PHE A 121 -6.91 7.15 1.52
C PHE A 121 -5.63 7.69 0.91
N VAL A 122 -5.79 8.43 -0.17
CA VAL A 122 -4.70 9.18 -0.81
C VAL A 122 -5.10 10.65 -0.88
N SER A 123 -4.19 11.56 -0.54
CA SER A 123 -4.46 12.99 -0.68
C SER A 123 -4.51 13.39 -2.16
N GLU A 124 -5.35 14.36 -2.49
CA GLU A 124 -5.47 14.87 -3.86
C GLU A 124 -4.15 15.47 -4.35
N SER A 125 -3.39 16.09 -3.46
CA SER A 125 -2.07 16.63 -3.77
C SER A 125 -1.07 15.54 -4.19
N VAL A 126 -1.11 14.37 -3.56
CA VAL A 126 -0.29 13.21 -3.95
C VAL A 126 -0.70 12.72 -5.32
N MET A 127 -2.01 12.58 -5.58
CA MET A 127 -2.50 12.13 -6.89
C MET A 127 -2.12 13.09 -8.01
N MET A 128 -2.20 14.40 -7.77
CA MET A 128 -1.79 15.41 -8.75
C MET A 128 -0.29 15.33 -9.05
N LYS A 129 0.55 15.29 -8.02
CA LYS A 129 2.01 15.22 -8.17
C LYS A 129 2.44 13.91 -8.84
N ALA A 130 1.85 12.78 -8.46
CA ALA A 130 2.15 11.48 -9.07
C ALA A 130 1.77 11.43 -10.56
N LYS A 131 0.65 12.04 -10.97
CA LYS A 131 0.27 12.18 -12.37
C LYS A 131 1.24 13.06 -13.15
N MET A 132 1.75 14.14 -12.58
CA MET A 132 2.74 15.01 -13.20
C MET A 132 4.06 14.30 -13.47
N VAL A 133 4.55 13.55 -12.50
CA VAL A 133 5.78 12.73 -12.64
C VAL A 133 5.64 11.69 -13.75
N ASN A 134 4.45 11.10 -13.90
CA ASN A 134 4.17 10.13 -14.95
C ASN A 134 3.99 10.77 -16.34
N ALA A 135 3.49 12.00 -16.42
CA ALA A 135 3.31 12.73 -17.67
C ALA A 135 4.64 13.23 -18.28
N GLU A 136 5.67 13.43 -17.45
CA GLU A 136 7.02 13.80 -17.92
C GLU A 136 7.81 12.60 -18.48
N LYS A 137 7.36 11.39 -18.21
CA LYS A 137 7.95 10.17 -18.78
C LYS A 137 7.25 9.87 -20.11
N ASP A 138 8.08 9.83 -21.17
CA ASP A 138 7.78 9.60 -22.58
C ASP A 138 6.49 8.76 -22.82
N GLU A 139 5.62 9.19 -23.76
CA GLU A 139 4.34 8.53 -24.12
C GLU A 139 4.47 7.01 -24.36
N LYS A 140 5.63 6.54 -24.87
CA LYS A 140 5.94 5.12 -25.07
C LYS A 140 6.12 4.35 -23.76
N GLU A 141 6.66 4.99 -22.72
CA GLU A 141 6.77 4.37 -21.40
C GLU A 141 5.42 4.34 -20.68
N THR A 142 4.59 5.35 -20.89
CA THR A 142 3.23 5.41 -20.36
C THR A 142 2.34 4.32 -20.95
N GLN A 143 2.42 4.04 -22.26
CA GLN A 143 1.67 2.94 -22.88
C GLN A 143 2.14 1.56 -22.38
N LYS A 144 3.45 1.35 -22.20
CA LYS A 144 4.00 0.11 -21.63
C LYS A 144 3.61 -0.05 -20.16
N PHE A 145 3.58 1.06 -19.42
CA PHE A 145 3.19 1.07 -18.02
C PHE A 145 1.69 0.77 -17.85
N ASN A 146 0.82 1.37 -18.67
CA ASN A 146 -0.61 1.10 -18.63
C ASN A 146 -0.91 -0.37 -18.99
N SER A 147 -0.25 -0.93 -20.02
CA SER A 147 -0.42 -2.34 -20.35
C SER A 147 0.14 -3.29 -19.27
N PHE A 148 1.16 -2.87 -18.53
CA PHE A 148 1.67 -3.59 -17.38
C PHE A 148 0.66 -3.57 -16.22
N ILE A 149 0.07 -2.41 -15.92
CA ILE A 149 -0.96 -2.26 -14.87
C ILE A 149 -2.17 -3.14 -15.14
N ASP A 150 -2.65 -3.17 -16.40
CA ASP A 150 -3.82 -3.96 -16.79
C ASP A 150 -3.61 -5.48 -16.63
N ASN A 151 -2.36 -5.92 -16.58
CA ASN A 151 -1.98 -7.33 -16.46
C ASN A 151 -1.47 -7.73 -15.06
N ILE A 152 -1.39 -6.80 -14.11
CA ILE A 152 -0.97 -7.13 -12.73
C ILE A 152 -2.02 -8.03 -12.07
N LYS A 153 -1.56 -9.20 -11.62
CA LYS A 153 -2.35 -10.11 -10.78
C LYS A 153 -1.60 -10.40 -9.49
N PRO A 154 -2.31 -10.56 -8.35
CA PRO A 154 -1.69 -10.95 -7.09
C PRO A 154 -0.86 -12.24 -7.19
N GLU A 155 -1.28 -13.15 -8.08
CA GLU A 155 -0.61 -14.43 -8.31
C GLU A 155 0.77 -14.29 -8.96
N ASP A 156 1.04 -13.22 -9.69
CA ASP A 156 2.33 -12.98 -10.35
C ASP A 156 3.45 -12.77 -9.32
N PHE A 157 3.10 -12.36 -8.10
CA PHE A 157 4.04 -12.19 -7.03
C PHE A 157 4.36 -13.50 -6.29
N SER A 158 3.40 -14.41 -6.17
CA SER A 158 3.57 -15.70 -5.49
C SER A 158 4.55 -16.62 -6.20
N SER A 159 4.59 -16.59 -7.54
CA SER A 159 5.53 -17.40 -8.34
C SER A 159 7.00 -17.06 -8.06
N TYR A 160 7.28 -15.87 -7.52
CA TYR A 160 8.65 -15.44 -7.18
C TYR A 160 9.18 -16.05 -5.89
N PHE A 161 8.29 -16.43 -4.96
CA PHE A 161 8.65 -17.08 -3.70
C PHE A 161 8.70 -18.61 -3.79
N ASP A 162 7.97 -19.20 -4.73
CA ASP A 162 7.93 -20.66 -4.94
C ASP A 162 9.17 -21.20 -5.68
N SER A 163 10.02 -20.33 -6.22
CA SER A 163 11.22 -20.71 -6.97
C SER A 163 12.51 -20.75 -6.13
N ARG A 164 12.41 -20.85 -4.79
CA ARG A 164 13.54 -21.05 -3.88
C ARG A 164 13.37 -22.27 -3.01
#